data_c96afe95cbf1bfeeeb48df0be1d22804
#
_entry.id   c96afe95cbf1bfeeeb48df0be1d22804
#
_cell.length_a   1.000
_cell.length_b   1.000
_cell.length_c   1.000
_cell.angle_alpha   90.00
_cell.angle_beta   90.00
_cell.angle_gamma   90.00
#
_symmetry.space_group_name_H-M   'P 1'
#
loop_
_entity.id
_entity.type
_entity.pdbx_description
1 polymer ?
#
loop_
_entity_poly.entity_id
_entity_poly.type
_entity_poly.pdbx_seq_one_letter_code
_entity_poly.pdbx_strand_id
1 'polypeptide(L)'
;FLVVKTGMVFLSVALQGGDAWAEYLTYWQSSAPWLMALVLVPNFFLSFLPFFGEEYGWRYYLTPALQSRFGARRGALVVGVLWGLWHLPLNLFFYSPDTSLQSIAAQLVVCVTLGVFFTFAYEKCGKNIWLPVVLHYLNNSMVLVWTGTADISNQIIGWGDVAISAIMYGVVFLPFLAAKCYRNNK
;
A
#
# COMPACT_ATOMS: atom_id res chain seq x y z
N PHE A 1 -8.58 7.06 -3.69
CA PHE A 1 -7.61 6.27 -2.94
C PHE A 1 -7.83 6.36 -1.44
N LEU A 2 -7.68 7.55 -0.83
CA LEU A 2 -7.79 7.72 0.64
C LEU A 2 -9.12 7.22 1.21
N VAL A 3 -10.24 7.60 0.64
CA VAL A 3 -11.59 7.15 1.09
C VAL A 3 -11.68 5.62 1.11
N VAL A 4 -11.20 4.97 0.05
CA VAL A 4 -11.20 3.50 -0.06
C VAL A 4 -10.29 2.88 0.99
N LYS A 5 -9.07 3.38 1.15
CA LYS A 5 -8.12 2.88 2.16
C LYS A 5 -8.66 3.08 3.58
N THR A 6 -9.23 4.24 3.87
CA THR A 6 -9.88 4.49 5.16
C THR A 6 -11.02 3.50 5.40
N GLY A 7 -11.88 3.28 4.41
CA GLY A 7 -12.95 2.28 4.51
C GLY A 7 -12.44 0.86 4.74
N MET A 8 -11.32 0.47 4.12
CA MET A 8 -10.68 -0.84 4.35
C MET A 8 -10.19 -0.98 5.80
N VAL A 9 -9.57 0.07 6.37
CA VAL A 9 -9.12 0.05 7.77
C VAL A 9 -10.31 -0.03 8.73
N PHE A 10 -11.35 0.80 8.52
CA PHE A 10 -12.58 0.72 9.31
C PHE A 10 -13.21 -0.67 9.27
N LEU A 11 -13.31 -1.27 8.10
CA LEU A 11 -13.84 -2.62 7.94
C LEU A 11 -12.96 -3.65 8.67
N SER A 12 -11.64 -3.55 8.55
CA SER A 12 -10.70 -4.45 9.23
C SER A 12 -10.87 -4.43 10.75
N VAL A 13 -10.99 -3.23 11.34
CA VAL A 13 -11.21 -3.08 12.78
C VAL A 13 -12.62 -3.53 13.18
N ALA A 14 -13.63 -3.23 12.38
CA ALA A 14 -15.01 -3.68 12.64
C ALA A 14 -15.15 -5.20 12.64
N LEU A 15 -14.36 -5.91 11.80
CA LEU A 15 -14.34 -7.37 11.76
C LEU A 15 -13.70 -7.99 13.02
N GLN A 16 -12.86 -7.26 13.74
CA GLN A 16 -12.32 -7.71 15.03
C GLN A 16 -13.40 -7.61 16.13
N GLY A 17 -14.32 -6.63 16.02
CA GLY A 17 -15.46 -6.45 16.93
C GLY A 17 -15.07 -6.04 18.35
N GLY A 18 -16.03 -6.13 19.28
CA GLY A 18 -15.81 -5.95 20.70
C GLY A 18 -15.19 -4.59 21.08
N ASP A 19 -14.27 -4.64 22.04
CA ASP A 19 -13.61 -3.45 22.60
C ASP A 19 -12.75 -2.72 21.57
N ALA A 20 -12.10 -3.44 20.66
CA ALA A 20 -11.27 -2.85 19.61
C ALA A 20 -12.07 -1.88 18.72
N TRP A 21 -13.30 -2.23 18.37
CA TRP A 21 -14.19 -1.35 17.61
C TRP A 21 -14.62 -0.12 18.40
N ALA A 22 -14.98 -0.29 19.68
CA ALA A 22 -15.40 0.82 20.54
C ALA A 22 -14.25 1.82 20.78
N GLU A 23 -13.05 1.34 21.05
CA GLU A 23 -11.84 2.16 21.21
C GLU A 23 -11.51 2.92 19.92
N TYR A 24 -11.62 2.27 18.78
CA TYR A 24 -11.38 2.87 17.47
C TYR A 24 -12.36 3.99 17.15
N LEU A 25 -13.65 3.80 17.45
CA LEU A 25 -14.66 4.87 17.31
C LEU A 25 -14.37 6.04 18.22
N THR A 26 -13.99 5.79 19.47
CA THR A 26 -13.60 6.83 20.43
C THR A 26 -12.39 7.64 19.93
N TYR A 27 -11.38 6.96 19.39
CA TYR A 27 -10.24 7.62 18.75
C TYR A 27 -10.70 8.57 17.63
N TRP A 28 -11.59 8.13 16.72
CA TRP A 28 -12.05 8.96 15.60
C TRP A 28 -12.99 10.10 16.01
N GLN A 29 -13.59 10.03 17.18
CA GLN A 29 -14.40 11.14 17.76
C GLN A 29 -13.51 12.21 18.42
N SER A 30 -12.25 11.90 18.69
CA SER A 30 -11.28 12.86 19.26
C SER A 30 -10.71 13.81 18.20
N SER A 31 -9.94 14.80 18.66
CA SER A 31 -9.17 15.68 17.75
C SER A 31 -7.90 15.04 17.19
N ALA A 32 -7.45 13.91 17.73
CA ALA A 32 -6.17 13.31 17.42
C ALA A 32 -5.98 12.96 15.92
N PRO A 33 -6.89 12.23 15.24
CA PRO A 33 -6.72 11.89 13.83
C PRO A 33 -6.65 13.12 12.93
N TRP A 34 -7.38 14.18 13.27
CA TRP A 34 -7.41 15.42 12.49
C TRP A 34 -6.12 16.22 12.65
N LEU A 35 -5.57 16.28 13.86
CA LEU A 35 -4.27 16.91 14.12
C LEU A 35 -3.14 16.15 13.41
N MET A 36 -3.16 14.82 13.44
CA MET A 36 -2.19 13.99 12.72
C MET A 36 -2.30 14.17 11.21
N ALA A 37 -3.51 14.30 10.67
CA ALA A 37 -3.71 14.56 9.25
C ALA A 37 -3.11 15.91 8.82
N LEU A 38 -3.17 16.95 9.66
CA LEU A 38 -2.56 18.25 9.36
C LEU A 38 -1.03 18.17 9.29
N VAL A 39 -0.40 17.29 10.06
CA VAL A 39 1.06 17.11 10.06
C VAL A 39 1.56 16.45 8.77
N LEU A 40 0.72 15.66 8.08
CA LEU A 40 1.15 14.95 6.87
C LEU A 40 1.61 15.89 5.76
N VAL A 41 1.00 17.06 5.62
CA VAL A 41 1.36 18.00 4.53
C VAL A 41 2.79 18.52 4.67
N PRO A 42 3.21 19.14 5.80
CA PRO A 42 4.59 19.55 5.98
C PRO A 42 5.56 18.36 5.99
N ASN A 43 5.16 17.22 6.58
CA ASN A 43 5.99 16.03 6.62
C ASN A 43 6.30 15.47 5.22
N PHE A 44 5.39 15.60 4.25
CA PHE A 44 5.67 15.19 2.88
C PHE A 44 6.91 15.89 2.33
N PHE A 45 7.04 17.19 2.50
CA PHE A 45 8.18 17.96 2.00
C PHE A 45 9.51 17.60 2.68
N LEU A 46 9.45 17.05 3.90
CA LEU A 46 10.63 16.61 4.64
C LEU A 46 11.03 15.17 4.31
N SER A 47 10.08 14.33 3.88
CA SER A 47 10.27 12.88 3.79
C SER A 47 9.94 12.26 2.42
N PHE A 48 9.72 13.06 1.36
CA PHE A 48 9.34 12.52 0.04
C PHE A 48 10.45 11.75 -0.68
N LEU A 49 11.71 12.00 -0.36
CA LEU A 49 12.86 11.43 -1.09
C LEU A 49 12.87 9.89 -1.16
N PRO A 50 12.65 9.12 -0.09
CA PRO A 50 12.57 7.67 -0.18
C PRO A 50 11.45 7.22 -1.12
N PHE A 51 10.26 7.81 -1.02
CA PHE A 51 9.11 7.49 -1.88
C PHE A 51 9.39 7.83 -3.35
N PHE A 52 10.06 8.97 -3.59
CA PHE A 52 10.48 9.33 -4.94
C PHE A 52 11.49 8.33 -5.50
N GLY A 53 12.49 7.93 -4.73
CA GLY A 53 13.50 6.96 -5.14
C GLY A 53 12.89 5.60 -5.49
N GLU A 54 11.99 5.10 -4.63
CA GLU A 54 11.28 3.86 -4.90
C GLU A 54 10.40 3.96 -6.15
N GLU A 55 9.57 4.98 -6.27
CA GLU A 55 8.67 5.10 -7.43
C GLU A 55 9.41 5.37 -8.73
N TYR A 56 10.54 6.09 -8.67
CA TYR A 56 11.42 6.25 -9.83
C TYR A 56 11.99 4.89 -10.27
N GLY A 57 12.45 4.06 -9.34
CA GLY A 57 12.91 2.70 -9.64
C GLY A 57 11.80 1.80 -10.16
N TRP A 58 10.67 1.75 -9.46
CA TRP A 58 9.58 0.84 -9.78
C TRP A 58 8.79 1.26 -11.02
N ARG A 59 8.30 2.51 -11.10
CA ARG A 59 7.35 2.95 -12.15
C ARG A 59 8.03 3.55 -13.35
N TYR A 60 9.06 4.37 -13.14
CA TYR A 60 9.75 4.98 -14.26
C TYR A 60 10.68 4.02 -14.99
N TYR A 61 11.44 3.21 -14.25
CA TYR A 61 12.48 2.33 -14.84
C TYR A 61 12.02 0.89 -15.03
N LEU A 62 11.64 0.20 -13.96
CA LEU A 62 11.45 -1.26 -13.99
C LEU A 62 10.13 -1.66 -14.66
N THR A 63 9.05 -0.92 -14.42
CA THR A 63 7.74 -1.24 -15.02
C THR A 63 7.81 -1.29 -16.55
N PRO A 64 8.28 -0.24 -17.27
CA PRO A 64 8.35 -0.32 -18.73
C PRO A 64 9.30 -1.41 -19.24
N ALA A 65 10.43 -1.65 -18.55
CA ALA A 65 11.36 -2.71 -18.91
C ALA A 65 10.73 -4.11 -18.82
N LEU A 66 9.97 -4.39 -17.74
CA LEU A 66 9.32 -5.70 -17.58
C LEU A 66 8.04 -5.82 -18.44
N GLN A 67 7.34 -4.72 -18.66
CA GLN A 67 6.20 -4.71 -19.57
C GLN A 67 6.59 -4.97 -21.03
N SER A 68 7.71 -4.45 -21.48
CA SER A 68 8.24 -4.74 -22.83
C SER A 68 8.58 -6.21 -23.01
N ARG A 69 9.02 -6.91 -21.95
CA ARG A 69 9.42 -8.31 -21.98
C ARG A 69 8.26 -9.29 -21.78
N PHE A 70 7.36 -9.00 -20.85
CA PHE A 70 6.31 -9.94 -20.40
C PHE A 70 4.90 -9.50 -20.78
N GLY A 71 4.75 -8.34 -21.43
CA GLY A 71 3.47 -7.69 -21.70
C GLY A 71 2.97 -6.88 -20.49
N ALA A 72 2.06 -5.94 -20.77
CA ALA A 72 1.67 -4.89 -19.83
C ALA A 72 1.18 -5.42 -18.48
N ARG A 73 0.30 -6.44 -18.46
CA ARG A 73 -0.27 -7.00 -17.23
C ARG A 73 0.77 -7.77 -16.42
N ARG A 74 1.45 -8.72 -17.09
CA ARG A 74 2.44 -9.57 -16.42
C ARG A 74 3.61 -8.76 -15.90
N GLY A 75 4.10 -7.79 -16.67
CA GLY A 75 5.16 -6.89 -16.25
C GLY A 75 4.81 -6.14 -14.97
N ALA A 76 3.60 -5.57 -14.88
CA ALA A 76 3.16 -4.89 -13.67
C ALA A 76 3.04 -5.81 -12.45
N LEU A 77 2.54 -7.04 -12.64
CA LEU A 77 2.46 -8.04 -11.57
C LEU A 77 3.86 -8.45 -11.09
N VAL A 78 4.81 -8.67 -12.00
CA VAL A 78 6.19 -9.00 -11.65
C VAL A 78 6.87 -7.87 -10.88
N VAL A 79 6.65 -6.60 -11.28
CA VAL A 79 7.12 -5.44 -10.49
C VAL A 79 6.56 -5.49 -9.07
N GLY A 80 5.27 -5.77 -8.90
CA GLY A 80 4.64 -5.88 -7.59
C GLY A 80 5.26 -6.98 -6.72
N VAL A 81 5.56 -8.15 -7.32
CA VAL A 81 6.25 -9.24 -6.63
C VAL A 81 7.66 -8.82 -6.20
N LEU A 82 8.44 -8.21 -7.10
CA LEU A 82 9.79 -7.74 -6.78
C LEU A 82 9.77 -6.66 -5.70
N TRP A 83 8.78 -5.76 -5.73
CA TRP A 83 8.59 -4.75 -4.69
C TRP A 83 8.23 -5.37 -3.33
N GLY A 84 7.36 -6.39 -3.30
CA GLY A 84 7.09 -7.15 -2.07
C GLY A 84 8.32 -7.88 -1.53
N LEU A 85 9.11 -8.52 -2.40
CA LEU A 85 10.37 -9.17 -2.03
C LEU A 85 11.43 -8.19 -1.54
N TRP A 86 11.44 -6.96 -2.02
CA TRP A 86 12.29 -5.88 -1.51
C TRP A 86 12.10 -5.63 -0.01
N HIS A 87 10.90 -5.89 0.52
CA HIS A 87 10.58 -5.72 1.93
C HIS A 87 10.96 -6.94 2.80
N LEU A 88 11.55 -8.02 2.24
CA LEU A 88 11.90 -9.21 3.02
C LEU A 88 12.69 -8.90 4.30
N PRO A 89 13.79 -8.10 4.27
CA PRO A 89 14.53 -7.83 5.49
C PRO A 89 13.69 -7.12 6.56
N LEU A 90 12.82 -6.21 6.15
CA LEU A 90 11.93 -5.49 7.08
C LEU A 90 10.90 -6.43 7.71
N ASN A 91 10.31 -7.34 6.93
CA ASN A 91 9.34 -8.31 7.44
C ASN A 91 10.00 -9.33 8.40
N LEU A 92 11.24 -9.74 8.11
CA LEU A 92 11.96 -10.72 8.91
C LEU A 92 12.49 -10.17 10.24
N PHE A 93 12.89 -8.90 10.28
CA PHE A 93 13.67 -8.37 11.39
C PHE A 93 13.03 -7.16 12.09
N PHE A 94 11.98 -6.58 11.51
CA PHE A 94 11.41 -5.34 12.04
C PHE A 94 9.88 -5.37 12.13
N TYR A 95 9.17 -5.59 11.02
CA TYR A 95 7.71 -5.49 11.02
C TYR A 95 7.03 -6.58 11.86
N SER A 96 7.42 -7.84 11.67
CA SER A 96 6.78 -8.99 12.31
C SER A 96 7.74 -10.18 12.44
N PRO A 97 8.81 -10.07 13.23
CA PRO A 97 9.80 -11.15 13.34
C PRO A 97 9.17 -12.48 13.73
N ASP A 98 8.23 -12.48 14.68
CA ASP A 98 7.58 -13.68 15.21
C ASP A 98 6.56 -14.32 14.24
N THR A 99 6.01 -13.53 13.33
CA THR A 99 5.06 -13.97 12.30
C THR A 99 5.50 -13.54 10.91
N SER A 100 6.80 -13.66 10.64
CA SER A 100 7.43 -13.14 9.42
C SER A 100 6.88 -13.73 8.13
N LEU A 101 6.53 -15.03 8.12
CA LEU A 101 5.96 -15.67 6.93
C LEU A 101 4.60 -15.08 6.55
N GLN A 102 3.74 -14.83 7.52
CA GLN A 102 2.45 -14.18 7.33
C GLN A 102 2.63 -12.72 6.89
N SER A 103 3.59 -12.01 7.51
CA SER A 103 3.94 -10.65 7.14
C SER A 103 4.42 -10.55 5.69
N ILE A 104 5.30 -11.45 5.27
CA ILE A 104 5.79 -11.52 3.89
C ILE A 104 4.62 -11.77 2.91
N ALA A 105 3.73 -12.71 3.25
CA ALA A 105 2.56 -13.00 2.42
C ALA A 105 1.63 -11.78 2.29
N ALA A 106 1.33 -11.11 3.40
CA ALA A 106 0.53 -9.88 3.41
C ALA A 106 1.21 -8.76 2.59
N GLN A 107 2.51 -8.56 2.78
CA GLN A 107 3.30 -7.56 2.06
C GLN A 107 3.30 -7.82 0.55
N LEU A 108 3.44 -9.08 0.12
CA LEU A 108 3.33 -9.46 -1.30
C LEU A 108 1.97 -9.11 -1.88
N VAL A 109 0.89 -9.42 -1.17
CA VAL A 109 -0.47 -9.06 -1.58
C VAL A 109 -0.61 -7.55 -1.77
N VAL A 110 -0.17 -6.77 -0.79
CA VAL A 110 -0.24 -5.30 -0.82
C VAL A 110 0.59 -4.73 -1.97
N CYS A 111 1.85 -5.14 -2.11
CA CYS A 111 2.75 -4.62 -3.15
C CYS A 111 2.30 -4.99 -4.56
N VAL A 112 1.79 -6.21 -4.78
CA VAL A 112 1.28 -6.64 -6.09
C VAL A 112 0.05 -5.82 -6.47
N THR A 113 -0.91 -5.70 -5.58
CA THR A 113 -2.19 -5.05 -5.86
C THR A 113 -2.06 -3.53 -5.98
N LEU A 114 -1.35 -2.88 -5.04
CA LEU A 114 -1.02 -1.45 -5.13
C LEU A 114 -0.09 -1.15 -6.30
N GLY A 115 0.83 -2.07 -6.62
CA GLY A 115 1.70 -1.97 -7.78
C GLY A 115 0.92 -1.84 -9.08
N VAL A 116 -0.14 -2.63 -9.24
CA VAL A 116 -1.09 -2.52 -10.35
C VAL A 116 -1.76 -1.14 -10.35
N PHE A 117 -2.30 -0.69 -9.22
CA PHE A 117 -2.99 0.60 -9.14
C PHE A 117 -2.04 1.78 -9.38
N PHE A 118 -0.84 1.78 -8.81
CA PHE A 118 0.13 2.87 -8.99
C PHE A 118 0.63 2.95 -10.44
N THR A 119 0.86 1.80 -11.07
CA THR A 119 1.18 1.75 -12.50
C THR A 119 0.03 2.30 -13.35
N PHE A 120 -1.21 1.93 -13.06
CA PHE A 120 -2.38 2.51 -13.72
C PHE A 120 -2.44 4.02 -13.54
N ALA A 121 -2.28 4.53 -12.32
CA ALA A 121 -2.33 5.95 -12.02
C ALA A 121 -1.20 6.72 -12.76
N TYR A 122 -0.01 6.17 -12.76
CA TYR A 122 1.15 6.71 -13.48
C TYR A 122 0.88 6.83 -14.98
N GLU A 123 0.43 5.75 -15.62
CA GLU A 123 0.12 5.73 -17.07
C GLU A 123 -1.07 6.65 -17.41
N LYS A 124 -2.12 6.63 -16.60
CA LYS A 124 -3.33 7.43 -16.83
C LYS A 124 -3.09 8.93 -16.73
N CYS A 125 -2.16 9.35 -15.89
CA CYS A 125 -1.80 10.76 -15.67
C CYS A 125 -0.56 11.21 -16.45
N GLY A 126 -0.34 10.64 -17.63
CA GLY A 126 0.72 11.08 -18.55
C GLY A 126 2.13 10.77 -18.05
N LYS A 127 2.29 9.70 -17.29
CA LYS A 127 3.56 9.24 -16.69
C LYS A 127 4.14 10.26 -15.70
N ASN A 128 3.27 10.99 -15.02
CA ASN A 128 3.67 11.90 -13.94
C ASN A 128 4.08 11.10 -12.71
N ILE A 129 5.39 11.09 -12.42
CA ILE A 129 5.97 10.35 -11.30
C ILE A 129 5.51 10.84 -9.93
N TRP A 130 5.14 12.11 -9.80
CA TRP A 130 4.70 12.67 -8.54
C TRP A 130 3.38 12.05 -8.03
N LEU A 131 2.54 11.56 -8.94
CA LEU A 131 1.29 10.93 -8.54
C LEU A 131 1.53 9.64 -7.74
N PRO A 132 2.26 8.62 -8.25
CA PRO A 132 2.57 7.44 -7.44
C PRO A 132 3.42 7.77 -6.21
N VAL A 133 4.31 8.78 -6.25
CA VAL A 133 5.07 9.25 -5.07
C VAL A 133 4.13 9.72 -3.96
N VAL A 134 3.15 10.57 -4.29
CA VAL A 134 2.15 11.05 -3.31
C VAL A 134 1.26 9.90 -2.83
N LEU A 135 0.83 9.01 -3.72
CA LEU A 135 0.01 7.85 -3.34
C LEU A 135 0.77 6.90 -2.41
N HIS A 136 2.06 6.67 -2.67
CA HIS A 136 2.93 5.84 -1.83
C HIS A 136 3.15 6.50 -0.46
N TYR A 137 3.51 7.77 -0.44
CA TYR A 137 3.62 8.54 0.79
C TYR A 137 2.33 8.45 1.63
N LEU A 138 1.18 8.71 1.02
CA LEU A 138 -0.11 8.63 1.71
C LEU A 138 -0.42 7.20 2.19
N ASN A 139 -0.07 6.17 1.40
CA ASN A 139 -0.27 4.80 1.84
C ASN A 139 0.47 4.48 3.14
N ASN A 140 1.70 4.93 3.26
CA ASN A 140 2.54 4.65 4.42
C ASN A 140 2.26 5.61 5.60
N SER A 141 2.14 6.90 5.33
CA SER A 141 2.03 7.92 6.38
C SER A 141 0.64 8.02 6.99
N MET A 142 -0.42 7.65 6.23
CA MET A 142 -1.79 7.63 6.76
C MET A 142 -2.01 6.56 7.85
N VAL A 143 -1.10 5.60 8.01
CA VAL A 143 -1.15 4.65 9.14
C VAL A 143 -1.22 5.41 10.45
N LEU A 144 -0.40 6.46 10.64
CA LEU A 144 -0.43 7.32 11.81
C LEU A 144 -1.83 7.92 12.07
N VAL A 145 -2.52 8.38 11.02
CA VAL A 145 -3.87 8.95 11.13
C VAL A 145 -4.90 7.87 11.45
N TRP A 146 -4.78 6.69 10.83
CA TRP A 146 -5.74 5.60 11.02
C TRP A 146 -5.62 4.91 12.37
N THR A 147 -4.41 4.76 12.91
CA THR A 147 -4.14 3.94 14.11
C THR A 147 -3.72 4.75 15.33
N GLY A 148 -3.38 6.03 15.14
CA GLY A 148 -2.85 6.87 16.22
C GLY A 148 -1.38 6.60 16.58
N THR A 149 -0.72 5.68 15.87
CA THR A 149 0.70 5.33 16.13
C THR A 149 1.48 5.24 14.82
N ALA A 150 2.74 5.64 14.89
CA ALA A 150 3.73 5.42 13.84
C ALA A 150 4.57 4.15 14.09
N ASP A 151 4.39 3.50 15.22
CA ASP A 151 5.08 2.25 15.52
C ASP A 151 4.45 1.10 14.75
N ILE A 152 5.23 0.57 13.81
CA ILE A 152 4.88 -0.56 12.95
C ILE A 152 5.80 -1.75 13.17
N SER A 153 6.57 -1.74 14.26
CA SER A 153 7.46 -2.83 14.64
C SER A 153 6.74 -3.94 15.41
N ASN A 154 7.30 -5.13 15.36
CA ASN A 154 6.88 -6.31 16.15
C ASN A 154 5.36 -6.63 16.09
N GLN A 155 4.75 -6.44 14.93
CA GLN A 155 3.35 -6.76 14.73
C GLN A 155 3.15 -8.28 14.72
N ILE A 156 2.03 -8.74 15.25
CA ILE A 156 1.61 -10.15 15.16
C ILE A 156 0.53 -10.25 14.08
N ILE A 157 0.84 -10.95 13.01
CA ILE A 157 -0.03 -11.14 11.85
C ILE A 157 -0.44 -12.61 11.75
N GLY A 158 -1.75 -12.86 11.74
CA GLY A 158 -2.30 -14.18 11.53
C GLY A 158 -2.62 -14.48 10.06
N TRP A 159 -2.84 -15.73 9.71
CA TRP A 159 -3.30 -16.11 8.36
C TRP A 159 -4.69 -15.56 8.03
N GLY A 160 -5.53 -15.31 9.05
CA GLY A 160 -6.81 -14.61 8.87
C GLY A 160 -6.62 -13.18 8.34
N ASP A 161 -5.64 -12.44 8.90
CA ASP A 161 -5.31 -11.07 8.46
C ASP A 161 -4.79 -11.06 7.03
N VAL A 162 -3.96 -12.07 6.66
CA VAL A 162 -3.47 -12.24 5.29
C VAL A 162 -4.64 -12.47 4.33
N ALA A 163 -5.59 -13.35 4.70
CA ALA A 163 -6.76 -13.64 3.87
C ALA A 163 -7.67 -12.42 3.70
N ILE A 164 -7.96 -11.70 4.79
CA ILE A 164 -8.74 -10.46 4.75
C ILE A 164 -8.05 -9.42 3.87
N SER A 165 -6.74 -9.22 4.03
CA SER A 165 -5.96 -8.32 3.19
C SER A 165 -6.01 -8.72 1.73
N ALA A 166 -5.85 -10.01 1.41
CA ALA A 166 -5.89 -10.52 0.05
C ALA A 166 -7.24 -10.26 -0.63
N ILE A 167 -8.34 -10.47 0.08
CA ILE A 167 -9.69 -10.19 -0.42
C ILE A 167 -9.88 -8.68 -0.63
N MET A 168 -9.62 -7.87 0.39
CA MET A 168 -9.86 -6.42 0.33
C MET A 168 -9.03 -5.75 -0.77
N TYR A 169 -7.70 -5.98 -0.76
CA TYR A 169 -6.81 -5.39 -1.75
C TYR A 169 -7.04 -5.96 -3.15
N GLY A 170 -7.30 -7.27 -3.23
CA GLY A 170 -7.60 -7.94 -4.50
C GLY A 170 -8.85 -7.40 -5.16
N VAL A 171 -9.96 -7.32 -4.43
CA VAL A 171 -11.25 -6.80 -4.96
C VAL A 171 -11.13 -5.33 -5.38
N VAL A 172 -10.40 -4.52 -4.62
CA VAL A 172 -10.29 -3.07 -4.90
C VAL A 172 -9.31 -2.77 -6.02
N PHE A 173 -8.12 -3.38 -6.03
CA PHE A 173 -7.04 -2.92 -6.91
C PHE A 173 -6.76 -3.81 -8.12
N LEU A 174 -7.02 -5.12 -8.08
CA LEU A 174 -6.81 -5.97 -9.25
C LEU A 174 -7.74 -5.66 -10.45
N PRO A 175 -8.97 -5.17 -10.28
CA PRO A 175 -9.80 -4.77 -11.43
C PRO A 175 -9.16 -3.72 -12.34
N PHE A 176 -8.20 -2.94 -11.84
CA PHE A 176 -7.44 -2.00 -12.67
C PHE A 176 -6.63 -2.68 -13.78
N LEU A 177 -6.31 -3.99 -13.67
CA LEU A 177 -5.72 -4.76 -14.76
C LEU A 177 -6.61 -4.83 -16.01
N ALA A 178 -7.90 -4.53 -15.90
CA ALA A 178 -8.80 -4.44 -17.03
C ALA A 178 -8.71 -3.10 -17.78
N ALA A 179 -8.00 -2.11 -17.24
CA ALA A 179 -7.84 -0.78 -17.85
C ALA A 179 -7.12 -0.84 -19.20
N LYS A 180 -7.36 0.19 -20.04
CA LYS A 180 -6.79 0.26 -21.40
C LYS A 180 -5.26 0.20 -21.42
N CYS A 181 -4.58 0.83 -20.47
CA CYS A 181 -3.11 0.82 -20.36
C CYS A 181 -2.52 -0.60 -20.21
N TYR A 182 -3.32 -1.57 -19.76
CA TYR A 182 -2.94 -2.97 -19.64
C TYR A 182 -3.41 -3.86 -20.80
N ARG A 183 -4.20 -3.34 -21.75
CA ARG A 183 -4.71 -4.11 -22.89
C ARG A 183 -3.84 -3.99 -24.13
N ASN A 184 -3.15 -2.90 -24.30
CA ASN A 184 -2.42 -2.57 -25.51
C ASN A 184 -0.91 -2.65 -25.26
N ASN A 185 -0.34 -3.84 -25.48
CA ASN A 185 1.07 -3.99 -25.87
C ASN A 185 1.13 -5.16 -26.86
N LYS A 186 0.92 -4.84 -28.12
CA LYS A 186 1.56 -5.53 -29.23
C LYS A 186 2.74 -4.72 -29.67
#